data_0cf1f809fa428e7ffbc0f7d7984926ca
#
_entry.id   0cf1f809fa428e7ffbc0f7d7984926ca
#
_cell.length_a   1.000
_cell.length_b   1.000
_cell.length_c   1.000
_cell.angle_alpha   90.00
_cell.angle_beta   90.00
_cell.angle_gamma   90.00
#
_symmetry.space_group_name_H-M   'P 1'
#
loop_
_entity.id
_entity.type
_entity.pdbx_description
1 polymer ?
#
loop_
_entity_poly.entity_id
_entity_poly.type
_entity_poly.pdbx_seq_one_letter_code
_entity_poly.pdbx_strand_id
1 'polypeptide(L)'
;MSSMTLCRAAVCAIVVSVSGGCAFQGLNSLPLPGTVGRDAGAVTYIVEIANVGTLEPNSPVLISDVTVGSVDKLDVDNWHATVEVSVEPDVVVPQNAVATIGQTSLLGSMHLALNPPLGEPPRGRLAPNATLPLNKSSTFPSTERTLSSLSTIVNGG
;
A
#
# COMPACT_ATOMS: atom_id res chain seq x y z
N MET A 1 3.97 -58.32 -7.45
CA MET A 1 2.93 -57.40 -6.96
C MET A 1 3.46 -56.11 -6.31
N SER A 2 4.76 -55.89 -6.27
CA SER A 2 5.38 -54.73 -5.56
C SER A 2 5.61 -53.46 -6.41
N SER A 3 5.83 -53.56 -7.73
CA SER A 3 6.17 -52.41 -8.56
C SER A 3 4.99 -51.50 -8.92
N MET A 4 3.79 -52.09 -9.05
CA MET A 4 2.56 -51.32 -9.35
C MET A 4 2.08 -50.44 -8.17
N THR A 5 2.34 -50.88 -6.93
CA THR A 5 2.00 -50.10 -5.74
C THR A 5 2.94 -48.93 -5.54
N LEU A 6 4.25 -49.08 -5.84
CA LEU A 6 5.22 -47.99 -5.81
C LEU A 6 4.93 -46.90 -6.86
N CYS A 7 4.56 -47.31 -8.10
CA CYS A 7 4.18 -46.35 -9.14
C CYS A 7 2.94 -45.52 -8.79
N ARG A 8 1.93 -46.17 -8.17
CA ARG A 8 0.71 -45.49 -7.72
C ARG A 8 1.00 -44.49 -6.59
N ALA A 9 1.87 -44.86 -5.64
CA ALA A 9 2.27 -43.96 -4.56
C ALA A 9 3.08 -42.75 -5.08
N ALA A 10 3.98 -42.95 -6.05
CA ALA A 10 4.75 -41.90 -6.65
C ALA A 10 3.88 -40.90 -7.46
N VAL A 11 2.91 -41.37 -8.21
CA VAL A 11 1.97 -40.53 -8.97
C VAL A 11 1.08 -39.72 -8.04
N CYS A 12 0.57 -40.29 -6.94
CA CYS A 12 -0.19 -39.57 -5.94
C CYS A 12 0.65 -38.49 -5.25
N ALA A 13 1.93 -38.72 -4.95
CA ALA A 13 2.82 -37.74 -4.33
C ALA A 13 3.08 -36.55 -5.26
N ILE A 14 3.23 -36.78 -6.57
CA ILE A 14 3.43 -35.72 -7.57
C ILE A 14 2.16 -34.86 -7.74
N VAL A 15 0.98 -35.45 -7.73
CA VAL A 15 -0.29 -34.73 -7.85
C VAL A 15 -0.55 -33.80 -6.65
N VAL A 16 -0.21 -34.21 -5.43
CA VAL A 16 -0.36 -33.41 -4.22
C VAL A 16 0.61 -32.21 -4.20
N SER A 17 1.80 -32.36 -4.81
CA SER A 17 2.79 -31.27 -4.87
C SER A 17 2.41 -30.13 -5.82
N VAL A 18 1.50 -30.35 -6.78
CA VAL A 18 1.09 -29.32 -7.76
C VAL A 18 -0.10 -28.48 -7.26
N SER A 19 -0.80 -28.92 -6.21
CA SER A 19 -1.99 -28.23 -5.68
C SER A 19 -1.70 -27.00 -4.81
N GLY A 20 -0.44 -26.70 -4.51
CA GLY A 20 -0.01 -25.57 -3.67
C GLY A 20 0.07 -24.20 -4.36
N GLY A 21 -0.27 -24.10 -5.65
CA GLY A 21 -0.02 -22.90 -6.47
C GLY A 21 -1.04 -21.76 -6.34
N CYS A 22 -2.14 -21.90 -5.58
CA CYS A 22 -3.23 -20.92 -5.60
C CYS A 22 -3.12 -19.77 -4.60
N ALA A 23 -2.03 -19.64 -3.84
CA ALA A 23 -1.85 -18.56 -2.87
C ALA A 23 -0.90 -17.43 -3.34
N PHE A 24 -0.45 -17.47 -4.59
CA PHE A 24 0.45 -16.45 -5.14
C PHE A 24 -0.34 -15.24 -5.64
N GLN A 25 -0.35 -14.17 -4.87
CA GLN A 25 -1.03 -12.89 -5.18
C GLN A 25 -0.20 -11.96 -6.10
N GLY A 26 0.71 -12.52 -6.88
CA GLY A 26 1.59 -11.77 -7.77
C GLY A 26 2.96 -11.44 -7.14
N LEU A 27 3.91 -11.03 -7.99
CA LEU A 27 5.28 -10.70 -7.56
C LEU A 27 5.32 -9.50 -6.59
N ASN A 28 4.38 -8.58 -6.70
CA ASN A 28 4.28 -7.39 -5.83
C ASN A 28 3.87 -7.71 -4.39
N SER A 29 3.34 -8.90 -4.10
CA SER A 29 3.02 -9.33 -2.72
C SER A 29 4.24 -9.84 -1.95
N LEU A 30 5.37 -10.06 -2.63
CA LEU A 30 6.60 -10.50 -1.99
C LEU A 30 7.37 -9.28 -1.44
N PRO A 31 7.96 -9.40 -0.24
CA PRO A 31 8.85 -8.36 0.26
C PRO A 31 10.08 -8.28 -0.65
N LEU A 32 10.19 -7.19 -1.40
CA LEU A 32 11.31 -6.98 -2.31
C LEU A 32 12.55 -6.57 -1.49
N PRO A 33 13.72 -7.18 -1.71
CA PRO A 33 14.94 -6.76 -1.05
C PRO A 33 15.28 -5.31 -1.42
N GLY A 34 15.62 -4.49 -0.43
CA GLY A 34 15.91 -3.07 -0.61
C GLY A 34 14.71 -2.13 -0.59
N THR A 35 13.53 -2.64 -0.27
CA THR A 35 12.35 -1.79 -0.02
C THR A 35 12.52 -1.04 1.30
N VAL A 36 12.40 0.28 1.26
CA VAL A 36 12.57 1.17 2.44
C VAL A 36 11.53 0.84 3.51
N GLY A 37 11.95 0.86 4.78
CA GLY A 37 11.06 0.63 5.92
C GLY A 37 10.74 -0.84 6.20
N ARG A 38 11.50 -1.80 5.65
CA ARG A 38 11.33 -3.24 5.92
C ARG A 38 12.44 -3.84 6.77
N ASP A 39 13.34 -3.01 7.27
CA ASP A 39 14.44 -3.44 8.12
C ASP A 39 13.97 -3.77 9.55
N ALA A 40 14.85 -4.44 10.29
CA ALA A 40 14.61 -4.77 11.69
C ALA A 40 14.39 -3.47 12.51
N GLY A 41 13.21 -3.35 13.14
CA GLY A 41 12.83 -2.18 13.89
C GLY A 41 11.90 -1.20 13.15
N ALA A 42 11.54 -1.47 11.92
CA ALA A 42 10.52 -0.69 11.21
C ALA A 42 9.24 -0.52 12.04
N VAL A 43 8.62 0.63 11.94
CA VAL A 43 7.40 0.97 12.67
C VAL A 43 6.20 0.87 11.74
N THR A 44 5.23 0.07 12.13
CA THR A 44 4.00 -0.13 11.36
C THR A 44 2.95 0.92 11.74
N TYR A 45 2.21 1.40 10.75
CA TYR A 45 1.02 2.23 10.90
C TYR A 45 -0.12 1.68 10.02
N ILE A 46 -1.34 1.96 10.42
CA ILE A 46 -2.55 1.60 9.68
C ILE A 46 -3.21 2.87 9.17
N VAL A 47 -3.61 2.88 7.91
CA VAL A 47 -4.25 4.04 7.28
C VAL A 47 -5.56 3.60 6.64
N GLU A 48 -6.67 4.20 7.07
CA GLU A 48 -7.98 4.00 6.46
C GLU A 48 -8.19 5.03 5.35
N ILE A 49 -8.49 4.57 4.13
CA ILE A 49 -8.64 5.44 2.95
C ILE A 49 -9.87 5.00 2.15
N ALA A 50 -10.70 5.95 1.74
CA ALA A 50 -11.91 5.67 0.98
C ALA A 50 -11.62 5.07 -0.42
N ASN A 51 -10.53 5.47 -1.04
CA ASN A 51 -10.14 4.98 -2.37
C ASN A 51 -8.61 5.03 -2.53
N VAL A 52 -8.01 3.89 -2.80
CA VAL A 52 -6.55 3.76 -2.95
C VAL A 52 -6.08 3.87 -4.41
N GLY A 53 -7.00 3.96 -5.37
CA GLY A 53 -6.65 3.97 -6.79
C GLY A 53 -5.87 2.72 -7.19
N THR A 54 -4.69 2.91 -7.77
CA THR A 54 -3.75 1.84 -8.16
C THR A 54 -2.57 1.71 -7.20
N LEU A 55 -2.75 2.07 -5.92
CA LEU A 55 -1.75 1.82 -4.88
C LEU A 55 -1.58 0.30 -4.70
N GLU A 56 -0.34 -0.15 -4.60
CA GLU A 56 -0.01 -1.57 -4.53
C GLU A 56 0.93 -1.84 -3.34
N PRO A 57 1.08 -3.10 -2.89
CA PRO A 57 2.17 -3.46 -1.99
C PRO A 57 3.52 -3.03 -2.56
N ASN A 58 4.44 -2.66 -1.69
CA ASN A 58 5.74 -2.05 -2.01
C ASN A 58 5.67 -0.62 -2.61
N SER A 59 4.50 0.00 -2.76
CA SER A 59 4.43 1.43 -3.10
C SER A 59 5.14 2.27 -2.04
N PRO A 60 5.86 3.34 -2.43
CA PRO A 60 6.61 4.15 -1.48
C PRO A 60 5.70 4.94 -0.54
N VAL A 61 6.14 5.06 0.72
CA VAL A 61 5.58 5.97 1.72
C VAL A 61 6.50 7.17 1.85
N LEU A 62 5.94 8.38 1.74
CA LEU A 62 6.70 9.62 1.72
C LEU A 62 6.34 10.54 2.90
N ILE A 63 7.33 11.26 3.40
CA ILE A 63 7.16 12.44 4.26
C ILE A 63 7.96 13.58 3.63
N SER A 64 7.32 14.72 3.35
CA SER A 64 7.96 15.87 2.68
C SER A 64 8.69 15.45 1.39
N ASP A 65 8.05 14.61 0.57
CA ASP A 65 8.56 14.07 -0.70
C ASP A 65 9.81 13.16 -0.58
N VAL A 66 10.20 12.79 0.63
CA VAL A 66 11.28 11.83 0.87
C VAL A 66 10.67 10.46 1.16
N THR A 67 11.16 9.42 0.49
CA THR A 67 10.75 8.04 0.76
C THR A 67 11.28 7.60 2.12
N VAL A 68 10.38 7.25 3.01
CA VAL A 68 10.67 6.86 4.40
C VAL A 68 10.15 5.47 4.75
N GLY A 69 9.46 4.83 3.82
CA GLY A 69 8.85 3.53 4.07
C GLY A 69 8.16 2.95 2.83
N SER A 70 7.40 1.91 3.04
CA SER A 70 6.64 1.22 1.99
C SER A 70 5.29 0.73 2.48
N VAL A 71 4.39 0.52 1.54
CA VAL A 71 3.12 -0.17 1.75
C VAL A 71 3.38 -1.67 1.90
N ASP A 72 2.88 -2.26 2.98
CA ASP A 72 2.99 -3.71 3.24
C ASP A 72 1.82 -4.46 2.66
N LYS A 73 0.62 -4.01 2.99
CA LYS A 73 -0.62 -4.72 2.69
C LYS A 73 -1.78 -3.76 2.46
N LEU A 74 -2.73 -4.18 1.61
CA LEU A 74 -4.00 -3.50 1.41
C LEU A 74 -5.12 -4.51 1.62
N ASP A 75 -6.06 -4.15 2.46
CA ASP A 75 -7.29 -4.91 2.69
C ASP A 75 -8.50 -4.01 2.46
N VAL A 76 -9.67 -4.61 2.27
CA VAL A 76 -10.95 -3.89 2.19
C VAL A 76 -11.76 -4.20 3.43
N ASP A 77 -12.16 -3.18 4.15
CA ASP A 77 -13.04 -3.27 5.30
C ASP A 77 -14.15 -2.22 5.22
N ASN A 78 -15.41 -2.63 5.39
CA ASN A 78 -16.57 -1.73 5.44
C ASN A 78 -16.60 -0.63 4.34
N TRP A 79 -16.34 -0.99 3.08
CA TRP A 79 -16.34 -0.10 1.91
C TRP A 79 -15.23 0.95 1.89
N HIS A 80 -14.18 0.78 2.66
CA HIS A 80 -12.94 1.54 2.55
C HIS A 80 -11.73 0.59 2.52
N ALA A 81 -10.59 1.12 2.14
CA ALA A 81 -9.34 0.37 2.18
C ALA A 81 -8.62 0.62 3.50
N THR A 82 -8.10 -0.45 4.07
CA THR A 82 -7.14 -0.43 5.17
C THR A 82 -5.76 -0.73 4.61
N VAL A 83 -4.86 0.23 4.73
CA VAL A 83 -3.50 0.16 4.21
C VAL A 83 -2.53 0.05 5.38
N GLU A 84 -1.81 -1.05 5.44
CA GLU A 84 -0.71 -1.25 6.38
C GLU A 84 0.59 -0.74 5.75
N VAL A 85 1.33 0.08 6.48
CA VAL A 85 2.59 0.68 6.02
C VAL A 85 3.68 0.50 7.04
N SER A 86 4.89 0.26 6.59
CA SER A 86 6.11 0.21 7.40
C SER A 86 6.99 1.41 7.09
N VAL A 87 7.48 2.07 8.14
CA VAL A 87 8.32 3.25 8.07
C VAL A 87 9.62 3.00 8.83
N GLU A 88 10.72 3.56 8.37
CA GLU A 88 12.02 3.45 9.03
C GLU A 88 11.96 3.89 10.50
N PRO A 89 12.68 3.20 11.41
CA PRO A 89 12.57 3.41 12.87
C PRO A 89 12.98 4.82 13.32
N ASP A 90 13.90 5.44 12.60
CA ASP A 90 14.44 6.77 12.93
C ASP A 90 13.53 7.91 12.44
N VAL A 91 12.52 7.60 11.64
CA VAL A 91 11.59 8.59 11.11
C VAL A 91 10.48 8.90 12.11
N VAL A 92 10.18 10.17 12.26
CA VAL A 92 9.07 10.64 13.08
C VAL A 92 7.87 10.94 12.19
N VAL A 93 6.85 10.08 12.24
CA VAL A 93 5.56 10.40 11.64
C VAL A 93 4.82 11.37 12.58
N PRO A 94 4.39 12.56 12.11
CA PRO A 94 3.69 13.51 12.95
C PRO A 94 2.35 12.98 13.45
N GLN A 95 1.97 13.28 14.69
CA GLN A 95 0.67 12.90 15.25
C GLN A 95 -0.52 13.57 14.52
N ASN A 96 -0.29 14.75 13.95
CA ASN A 96 -1.25 15.45 13.10
C ASN A 96 -1.12 15.13 11.62
N ALA A 97 -0.44 14.03 11.26
CA ALA A 97 -0.33 13.63 9.86
C ALA A 97 -1.70 13.37 9.23
N VAL A 98 -1.79 13.74 7.97
CA VAL A 98 -2.85 13.39 7.02
C VAL A 98 -2.25 12.48 5.97
N ALA A 99 -2.91 11.36 5.72
CA ALA A 99 -2.51 10.44 4.68
C ALA A 99 -3.09 10.88 3.33
N THR A 100 -2.24 10.98 2.31
CA THR A 100 -2.69 11.37 0.98
C THR A 100 -2.09 10.43 -0.05
N ILE A 101 -2.94 9.88 -0.91
CA ILE A 101 -2.46 9.11 -2.07
C ILE A 101 -2.24 10.08 -3.22
N GLY A 102 -1.03 10.06 -3.74
CA GLY A 102 -0.59 10.84 -4.89
C GLY A 102 0.04 9.97 -5.97
N GLN A 103 0.28 10.58 -7.12
CA GLN A 103 0.96 9.97 -8.25
C GLN A 103 2.31 10.63 -8.45
N THR A 104 3.37 9.84 -8.61
CA THR A 104 4.74 10.33 -8.72
C THR A 104 4.99 11.04 -10.06
N SER A 105 4.27 10.62 -11.12
CA SER A 105 4.33 11.23 -12.47
C SER A 105 3.06 10.91 -13.24
N LEU A 106 2.84 11.53 -14.40
CA LEU A 106 1.66 11.29 -15.26
C LEU A 106 1.45 9.81 -15.64
N LEU A 107 2.51 9.05 -15.71
CA LEU A 107 2.50 7.60 -15.96
C LEU A 107 3.12 6.82 -14.80
N GLY A 108 3.31 7.47 -13.65
CA GLY A 108 4.04 6.94 -12.52
C GLY A 108 3.22 6.11 -11.57
N SER A 109 3.96 5.40 -10.74
CA SER A 109 3.41 4.63 -9.64
C SER A 109 2.75 5.55 -8.60
N MET A 110 1.78 5.02 -7.89
CA MET A 110 1.16 5.69 -6.76
C MET A 110 2.07 5.64 -5.53
N HIS A 111 1.93 6.63 -4.66
CA HIS A 111 2.59 6.68 -3.36
C HIS A 111 1.62 7.11 -2.26
N LEU A 112 1.95 6.79 -1.03
CA LEU A 112 1.25 7.27 0.15
C LEU A 112 2.10 8.35 0.83
N ALA A 113 1.60 9.56 0.96
CA ALA A 113 2.26 10.64 1.70
C ALA A 113 1.65 10.80 3.10
N LEU A 114 2.50 10.95 4.12
CA LEU A 114 2.13 11.17 5.52
C LEU A 114 2.64 12.54 5.96
N ASN A 115 1.93 13.60 5.63
CA ASN A 115 2.33 14.99 5.91
C ASN A 115 1.38 15.67 6.90
N PRO A 116 1.84 16.67 7.67
CA PRO A 116 0.94 17.55 8.40
C PRO A 116 -0.07 18.22 7.44
N PRO A 117 -1.24 18.66 7.94
CA PRO A 117 -2.15 19.47 7.13
C PRO A 117 -1.45 20.72 6.57
N LEU A 118 -1.87 21.12 5.38
CA LEU A 118 -1.29 22.31 4.72
C LEU A 118 -1.40 23.54 5.61
N GLY A 119 -0.27 24.22 5.82
CA GLY A 119 -0.18 25.41 6.68
C GLY A 119 -0.05 25.11 8.18
N GLU A 120 -0.01 23.84 8.58
CA GLU A 120 0.26 23.47 9.97
C GLU A 120 1.67 22.88 10.14
N PRO A 121 2.38 23.25 11.24
CA PRO A 121 3.64 22.59 11.55
C PRO A 121 3.42 21.14 12.02
N PRO A 122 4.41 20.25 11.87
CA PRO A 122 4.36 18.90 12.44
C PRO A 122 4.24 18.96 13.96
N ARG A 123 3.41 18.10 14.55
CA ARG A 123 3.18 18.03 15.99
C ARG A 123 3.39 16.62 16.51
N GLY A 124 4.17 16.49 17.57
CA GLY A 124 4.37 15.23 18.28
C GLY A 124 4.86 14.08 17.41
N ARG A 125 4.66 12.86 17.89
CA ARG A 125 4.94 11.61 17.18
C ARG A 125 3.71 10.73 17.20
N LEU A 126 3.34 10.18 16.08
CA LEU A 126 2.29 9.16 15.99
C LEU A 126 2.77 7.89 16.71
N ALA A 127 1.92 7.30 17.53
CA ALA A 127 2.27 6.08 18.26
C ALA A 127 2.45 4.90 17.29
N PRO A 128 3.39 3.98 17.55
CA PRO A 128 3.49 2.74 16.78
C PRO A 128 2.15 1.99 16.72
N ASN A 129 1.86 1.40 15.58
CA ASN A 129 0.60 0.69 15.30
C ASN A 129 -0.67 1.57 15.41
N ALA A 130 -0.51 2.88 15.41
CA ALA A 130 -1.67 3.78 15.39
C ALA A 130 -2.38 3.74 14.04
N THR A 131 -3.69 3.95 14.09
CA THR A 131 -4.55 4.07 12.90
C THR A 131 -4.80 5.53 12.57
N LEU A 132 -4.54 5.93 11.33
CA LEU A 132 -5.02 7.17 10.76
C LEU A 132 -6.43 6.93 10.19
N PRO A 133 -7.47 7.52 10.76
CA PRO A 133 -8.84 7.27 10.34
C PRO A 133 -9.18 7.96 9.01
N LEU A 134 -10.28 7.56 8.38
CA LEU A 134 -10.77 8.07 7.10
C LEU A 134 -10.84 9.61 7.00
N ASN A 135 -11.20 10.29 8.09
CA ASN A 135 -11.27 11.76 8.11
C ASN A 135 -9.89 12.43 8.10
N LYS A 136 -8.82 11.67 8.24
CA LYS A 136 -7.42 12.11 8.09
C LYS A 136 -6.76 11.51 6.85
N SER A 137 -7.54 11.12 5.87
CA SER A 137 -7.04 10.58 4.61
C SER A 137 -7.73 11.19 3.41
N SER A 138 -7.01 11.29 2.30
CA SER A 138 -7.54 11.79 1.03
C SER A 138 -6.81 11.15 -0.14
N THR A 139 -7.47 11.16 -1.30
CA THR A 139 -6.86 10.75 -2.56
C THR A 139 -6.92 11.93 -3.51
N PHE A 140 -5.80 12.31 -4.11
CA PHE A 140 -5.80 13.36 -5.12
C PHE A 140 -6.67 12.95 -6.32
N PRO A 141 -7.44 13.87 -6.90
CA PRO A 141 -8.15 13.61 -8.13
C PRO A 141 -7.17 13.16 -9.21
N SER A 142 -7.51 12.11 -9.94
CA SER A 142 -6.69 11.69 -11.09
C SER A 142 -6.69 12.79 -12.16
N THR A 143 -5.65 12.80 -13.00
CA THR A 143 -5.56 13.73 -14.13
C THR A 143 -6.78 13.67 -15.03
N GLU A 144 -7.39 12.48 -15.22
CA GLU A 144 -8.61 12.27 -16.00
C GLU A 144 -9.81 13.00 -15.37
N ARG A 145 -9.97 12.99 -14.06
CA ARG A 145 -11.04 13.73 -13.36
C ARG A 145 -10.86 15.23 -13.52
N THR A 146 -9.64 15.71 -13.42
CA THR A 146 -9.32 17.14 -13.61
C THR A 146 -9.62 17.57 -15.03
N LEU A 147 -9.20 16.79 -16.04
CA LEU A 147 -9.48 17.04 -17.45
C LEU A 147 -10.99 16.96 -17.76
N SER A 148 -11.71 15.99 -17.20
CA SER A 148 -13.16 15.88 -17.36
C SER A 148 -13.89 17.09 -16.77
N SER A 149 -13.45 17.58 -15.61
CA SER A 149 -14.02 18.78 -14.98
C SER A 149 -13.80 20.03 -15.84
N LEU A 150 -12.59 20.18 -16.39
CA LEU A 150 -12.28 21.28 -17.33
C LEU A 150 -13.10 21.18 -18.61
N SER A 151 -13.25 19.99 -19.18
CA SER A 151 -14.08 19.75 -20.37
C SER A 151 -15.54 20.14 -20.14
N THR A 152 -16.08 19.86 -18.95
CA THR A 152 -17.45 20.23 -18.59
C THR A 152 -17.60 21.75 -18.51
N ILE A 153 -16.63 22.47 -17.97
CA ILE A 153 -16.64 23.94 -17.86
C ILE A 153 -16.56 24.58 -19.26
N VAL A 154 -15.74 24.01 -20.16
CA VAL A 154 -15.54 24.56 -21.51
C VAL A 154 -16.71 24.26 -22.45
N ASN A 155 -17.37 23.10 -22.31
CA ASN A 155 -18.41 22.64 -23.25
C ASN A 155 -19.84 22.77 -22.75
N GLY A 156 -20.09 23.17 -21.52
CA GLY A 156 -21.44 23.05 -20.94
C GLY A 156 -21.80 24.04 -19.88
N GLY A 157 -21.16 25.20 -19.86
CA GLY A 157 -21.63 26.29 -19.04
C GLY A 157 -22.89 26.93 -19.65
#